data_757a5285e89b4fdbf0df033c77b3c46a
#
_entry.id   757a5285e89b4fdbf0df033c77b3c46a
#
_cell.length_a   1.000
_cell.length_b   1.000
_cell.length_c   1.000
_cell.angle_alpha   90.00
_cell.angle_beta   90.00
_cell.angle_gamma   90.00
#
_symmetry.space_group_name_H-M   'P 1'
#
loop_
_entity.id
_entity.type
_entity.pdbx_description
1 polymer ?
#
loop_
_entity_poly.entity_id
_entity_poly.type
_entity_poly.pdbx_seq_one_letter_code
_entity_poly.pdbx_strand_id
1 'polypeptide(L)'
;MTTARAAPTEPRARPGTELAELLDALVAEGLDWIERHSAHFRLPPDVATTADPNLTLKPLGELAELSALIAELHPLPELRDRARRLLAHAWQEARQGELFAELVRGEPQATYPVELYGSFARAGLRDAAVDELVRTTTGLRGWQLAREDHTRTLAVLNAEARIGVPHHTDFAGALAHTWLGRLPEPWFLECRTAYGLTHDVFHLTDWGRAPCRLSPAAAEYLRLWLPAWLGSWLEERLWDLAGELLAVAACLPGAALDAAAWQRLAAARTADGALPERDGPPPPGTDPAECFTACYHSTLVLAFAGTLARTATLDSEAPG
;
A
#
# COMPACT_ATOMS: atom_id res chain seq x y z
N MET A 1 -5.00 -39.10 -52.00
CA MET A 1 -4.01 -38.56 -51.07
C MET A 1 -4.45 -37.17 -50.65
N THR A 2 -5.10 -37.07 -49.50
CA THR A 2 -5.66 -35.80 -49.01
C THR A 2 -4.65 -35.23 -48.03
N THR A 3 -4.01 -34.11 -48.40
CA THR A 3 -3.08 -33.38 -47.55
C THR A 3 -3.84 -32.64 -46.44
N ALA A 4 -3.70 -33.08 -45.22
CA ALA A 4 -4.20 -32.36 -44.06
C ALA A 4 -3.43 -31.02 -43.89
N ARG A 5 -4.15 -29.92 -43.98
CA ARG A 5 -3.65 -28.55 -43.75
C ARG A 5 -3.53 -28.35 -42.25
N ALA A 6 -2.30 -28.19 -41.75
CA ALA A 6 -2.06 -27.84 -40.33
C ALA A 6 -2.73 -26.51 -40.03
N ALA A 7 -3.46 -26.49 -38.91
CA ALA A 7 -4.03 -25.24 -38.38
C ALA A 7 -2.91 -24.26 -37.95
N PRO A 8 -3.07 -22.97 -38.14
CA PRO A 8 -2.08 -21.98 -37.69
C PRO A 8 -2.00 -22.03 -36.16
N THR A 9 -0.80 -22.27 -35.64
CA THR A 9 -0.47 -22.13 -34.21
C THR A 9 -0.54 -20.63 -33.91
N GLU A 10 -1.44 -20.24 -33.03
CA GLU A 10 -1.45 -18.87 -32.48
C GLU A 10 -0.08 -18.55 -31.85
N PRO A 11 0.46 -17.35 -32.10
CA PRO A 11 1.72 -16.96 -31.48
C PRO A 11 1.55 -16.94 -29.96
N ARG A 12 2.34 -17.74 -29.24
CA ARG A 12 2.41 -17.70 -27.77
C ARG A 12 2.77 -16.28 -27.36
N ALA A 13 1.97 -15.67 -26.46
CA ALA A 13 2.26 -14.38 -25.88
C ALA A 13 3.66 -14.40 -25.24
N ARG A 14 4.35 -13.25 -25.26
CA ARG A 14 5.67 -13.13 -24.61
C ARG A 14 5.46 -13.18 -23.09
N PRO A 15 6.34 -13.83 -22.30
CA PRO A 15 6.16 -13.96 -20.84
C PRO A 15 5.92 -12.63 -20.11
N GLY A 16 6.50 -11.52 -20.56
CA GLY A 16 6.26 -10.19 -20.01
C GLY A 16 4.83 -9.67 -20.25
N THR A 17 4.24 -10.00 -21.39
CA THR A 17 2.86 -9.62 -21.72
C THR A 17 1.85 -10.37 -20.84
N GLU A 18 2.07 -11.68 -20.61
CA GLU A 18 1.19 -12.50 -19.76
C GLU A 18 1.18 -12.00 -18.29
N LEU A 19 2.34 -11.62 -17.76
CA LEU A 19 2.42 -11.05 -16.42
C LEU A 19 1.74 -9.68 -16.36
N ALA A 20 1.93 -8.81 -17.34
CA ALA A 20 1.29 -7.50 -17.42
C ALA A 20 -0.24 -7.61 -17.43
N GLU A 21 -0.79 -8.52 -18.22
CA GLU A 21 -2.23 -8.79 -18.29
C GLU A 21 -2.77 -9.35 -16.98
N LEU A 22 -2.02 -10.23 -16.30
CA LEU A 22 -2.36 -10.74 -14.99
C LEU A 22 -2.43 -9.61 -13.96
N LEU A 23 -1.41 -8.74 -13.92
CA LEU A 23 -1.36 -7.60 -12.99
C LEU A 23 -2.51 -6.62 -13.22
N ASP A 24 -2.80 -6.27 -14.47
CA ASP A 24 -3.92 -5.39 -14.83
C ASP A 24 -5.26 -6.01 -14.39
N ALA A 25 -5.44 -7.32 -14.56
CA ALA A 25 -6.64 -8.04 -14.12
C ALA A 25 -6.77 -8.06 -12.58
N LEU A 26 -5.67 -8.32 -11.85
CA LEU A 26 -5.66 -8.32 -10.38
C LEU A 26 -6.05 -6.94 -9.81
N VAL A 27 -5.52 -5.86 -10.38
CA VAL A 27 -5.89 -4.50 -9.99
C VAL A 27 -7.35 -4.21 -10.30
N ALA A 28 -7.82 -4.57 -11.49
CA ALA A 28 -9.20 -4.34 -11.91
C ALA A 28 -10.22 -5.05 -11.00
N GLU A 29 -9.99 -6.32 -10.70
CA GLU A 29 -10.88 -7.13 -9.87
C GLU A 29 -10.82 -6.72 -8.40
N GLY A 30 -9.63 -6.37 -7.89
CA GLY A 30 -9.46 -5.82 -6.54
C GLY A 30 -10.23 -4.51 -6.36
N LEU A 31 -10.08 -3.56 -7.30
CA LEU A 31 -10.85 -2.31 -7.27
C LEU A 31 -12.36 -2.55 -7.38
N ASP A 32 -12.78 -3.53 -8.20
CA ASP A 32 -14.18 -3.92 -8.32
C ASP A 32 -14.76 -4.42 -7.00
N TRP A 33 -14.02 -5.26 -6.30
CA TRP A 33 -14.41 -5.74 -4.98
C TRP A 33 -14.51 -4.59 -3.97
N ILE A 34 -13.53 -3.69 -3.92
CA ILE A 34 -13.52 -2.52 -3.02
C ILE A 34 -14.71 -1.58 -3.34
N GLU A 35 -15.00 -1.30 -4.61
CA GLU A 35 -16.15 -0.48 -5.01
C GLU A 35 -17.48 -1.09 -4.53
N ARG A 36 -17.66 -2.41 -4.67
CA ARG A 36 -18.87 -3.12 -4.18
C ARG A 36 -19.01 -3.08 -2.66
N HIS A 37 -17.90 -3.00 -1.94
CA HIS A 37 -17.88 -2.97 -0.47
C HIS A 37 -17.64 -1.56 0.11
N SER A 38 -17.78 -0.51 -0.70
CA SER A 38 -17.52 0.89 -0.30
C SER A 38 -18.31 1.34 0.93
N ALA A 39 -19.49 0.76 1.17
CA ALA A 39 -20.30 1.04 2.35
C ALA A 39 -19.62 0.67 3.69
N HIS A 40 -18.69 -0.27 3.69
CA HIS A 40 -17.94 -0.67 4.90
C HIS A 40 -16.81 0.30 5.27
N PHE A 41 -16.46 1.24 4.38
CA PHE A 41 -15.51 2.32 4.68
C PHE A 41 -16.18 3.56 5.28
N ARG A 42 -17.51 3.56 5.47
CA ARG A 42 -18.23 4.67 6.08
C ARG A 42 -17.85 4.83 7.54
N LEU A 43 -17.69 6.08 7.94
CA LEU A 43 -17.40 6.43 9.33
C LEU A 43 -18.67 6.74 10.11
N PRO A 44 -18.77 6.35 11.39
CA PRO A 44 -19.88 6.76 12.24
C PRO A 44 -19.88 8.27 12.46
N PRO A 45 -21.05 8.91 12.68
CA PRO A 45 -21.15 10.37 12.83
C PRO A 45 -20.31 10.94 13.98
N ASP A 46 -20.11 10.17 15.03
CA ASP A 46 -19.38 10.51 16.25
C ASP A 46 -17.92 10.04 16.25
N VAL A 47 -17.40 9.66 15.06
CA VAL A 47 -16.06 9.09 14.90
C VAL A 47 -14.94 9.92 15.54
N ALA A 48 -15.05 11.25 15.57
CA ALA A 48 -14.04 12.10 16.16
C ALA A 48 -13.87 11.92 17.69
N THR A 49 -14.87 11.34 18.36
CA THR A 49 -14.88 11.14 19.82
C THR A 49 -14.87 9.67 20.24
N THR A 50 -15.19 8.75 19.33
CA THR A 50 -15.39 7.33 19.62
C THR A 50 -14.46 6.42 18.82
N ALA A 51 -13.76 6.95 17.82
CA ALA A 51 -12.96 6.13 16.92
C ALA A 51 -11.72 5.55 17.59
N ASP A 52 -11.55 4.24 17.44
CA ASP A 52 -10.24 3.63 17.54
C ASP A 52 -9.47 3.86 16.24
N PRO A 53 -8.27 4.50 16.29
CA PRO A 53 -7.49 4.78 15.08
C PRO A 53 -7.16 3.54 14.25
N ASN A 54 -7.00 2.38 14.89
CA ASN A 54 -6.61 1.14 14.23
C ASN A 54 -7.81 0.38 13.64
N LEU A 55 -8.98 0.48 14.27
CA LEU A 55 -10.17 -0.25 13.83
C LEU A 55 -11.08 0.58 12.91
N THR A 56 -11.28 1.86 13.24
CA THR A 56 -12.26 2.71 12.57
C THR A 56 -11.64 3.52 11.43
N LEU A 57 -10.47 4.13 11.69
CA LEU A 57 -9.84 5.06 10.73
C LEU A 57 -8.84 4.37 9.79
N LYS A 58 -8.24 3.26 10.22
CA LYS A 58 -7.27 2.52 9.42
C LYS A 58 -7.82 2.11 8.05
N PRO A 59 -9.02 1.50 7.92
CA PRO A 59 -9.54 1.15 6.61
C PRO A 59 -9.67 2.34 5.65
N LEU A 60 -10.17 3.48 6.15
CA LEU A 60 -10.32 4.68 5.34
C LEU A 60 -8.96 5.26 4.92
N GLY A 61 -7.98 5.26 5.83
CA GLY A 61 -6.62 5.74 5.54
C GLY A 61 -5.93 4.90 4.48
N GLU A 62 -6.04 3.58 4.58
CA GLU A 62 -5.50 2.65 3.59
C GLU A 62 -6.20 2.79 2.24
N LEU A 63 -7.53 2.92 2.23
CA LEU A 63 -8.26 3.21 1.01
C LEU A 63 -7.76 4.51 0.34
N ALA A 64 -7.57 5.57 1.12
CA ALA A 64 -7.08 6.85 0.60
C ALA A 64 -5.65 6.74 0.03
N GLU A 65 -4.70 6.18 0.81
CA GLU A 65 -3.30 6.06 0.38
C GLU A 65 -3.16 5.22 -0.88
N LEU A 66 -3.75 4.02 -0.88
CA LEU A 66 -3.56 3.08 -1.97
C LEU A 66 -4.36 3.49 -3.22
N SER A 67 -5.56 4.07 -3.05
CA SER A 67 -6.30 4.64 -4.19
C SER A 67 -5.58 5.84 -4.80
N ALA A 68 -4.99 6.73 -3.99
CA ALA A 68 -4.21 7.86 -4.50
C ALA A 68 -3.01 7.38 -5.34
N LEU A 69 -2.34 6.33 -4.89
CA LEU A 69 -1.21 5.75 -5.61
C LEU A 69 -1.64 5.11 -6.94
N ILE A 70 -2.70 4.29 -6.94
CA ILE A 70 -3.22 3.67 -8.17
C ILE A 70 -3.68 4.74 -9.15
N ALA A 71 -4.37 5.78 -8.67
CA ALA A 71 -4.82 6.91 -9.48
C ALA A 71 -3.68 7.70 -10.14
N GLU A 72 -2.51 7.72 -9.52
CA GLU A 72 -1.31 8.39 -10.03
C GLU A 72 -0.53 7.49 -11.00
N LEU A 73 -0.24 6.25 -10.62
CA LEU A 73 0.78 5.42 -11.24
C LEU A 73 0.26 4.38 -12.24
N HIS A 74 -0.99 3.90 -12.11
CA HIS A 74 -1.44 2.81 -12.98
C HIS A 74 -1.47 3.23 -14.46
N PRO A 75 -0.93 2.43 -15.41
CA PRO A 75 -0.87 2.82 -16.82
C PRO A 75 -2.25 2.93 -17.48
N LEU A 76 -3.23 2.10 -17.09
CA LEU A 76 -4.57 2.09 -17.69
C LEU A 76 -5.44 3.23 -17.13
N PRO A 77 -5.94 4.17 -17.98
CA PRO A 77 -6.74 5.31 -17.54
C PRO A 77 -8.01 4.92 -16.78
N GLU A 78 -8.68 3.84 -17.20
CA GLU A 78 -9.91 3.33 -16.58
C GLU A 78 -9.69 2.91 -15.13
N LEU A 79 -8.54 2.31 -14.79
CA LEU A 79 -8.22 1.92 -13.42
C LEU A 79 -7.83 3.14 -12.58
N ARG A 80 -7.13 4.10 -13.17
CA ARG A 80 -6.90 5.40 -12.51
C ARG A 80 -8.19 6.12 -12.18
N ASP A 81 -9.17 6.12 -13.09
CA ASP A 81 -10.45 6.79 -12.86
C ASP A 81 -11.28 6.09 -11.79
N ARG A 82 -11.24 4.76 -11.71
CA ARG A 82 -11.84 4.00 -10.61
C ARG A 82 -11.19 4.36 -9.27
N ALA A 83 -9.88 4.34 -9.18
CA ALA A 83 -9.15 4.71 -7.98
C ALA A 83 -9.42 6.17 -7.55
N ARG A 84 -9.56 7.11 -8.49
CA ARG A 84 -9.97 8.50 -8.17
C ARG A 84 -11.36 8.57 -7.55
N ARG A 85 -12.31 7.74 -8.01
CA ARG A 85 -13.66 7.70 -7.38
C ARG A 85 -13.61 7.18 -5.96
N LEU A 86 -12.82 6.14 -5.69
CA LEU A 86 -12.61 5.61 -4.33
C LEU A 86 -11.94 6.63 -3.42
N LEU A 87 -10.91 7.33 -3.91
CA LEU A 87 -10.26 8.41 -3.18
C LEU A 87 -11.22 9.56 -2.87
N ALA A 88 -12.06 9.94 -3.84
CA ALA A 88 -13.09 10.98 -3.64
C ALA A 88 -14.14 10.53 -2.62
N HIS A 89 -14.53 9.26 -2.61
CA HIS A 89 -15.41 8.69 -1.58
C HIS A 89 -14.75 8.80 -0.20
N ALA A 90 -13.50 8.37 -0.05
CA ALA A 90 -12.78 8.48 1.22
C ALA A 90 -12.67 9.94 1.71
N TRP A 91 -12.48 10.90 0.81
CA TRP A 91 -12.46 12.34 1.15
C TRP A 91 -13.81 12.85 1.64
N GLN A 92 -14.92 12.38 1.05
CA GLN A 92 -16.27 12.70 1.54
C GLN A 92 -16.52 12.13 2.94
N GLU A 93 -16.13 10.87 3.20
CA GLU A 93 -16.23 10.24 4.53
C GLU A 93 -15.38 10.99 5.58
N ALA A 94 -14.23 11.54 5.19
CA ALA A 94 -13.42 12.43 6.02
C ALA A 94 -14.00 13.86 6.15
N ARG A 95 -15.22 14.09 5.68
CA ARG A 95 -15.90 15.39 5.69
C ARG A 95 -15.04 16.50 5.06
N GLN A 96 -14.39 16.16 3.94
CA GLN A 96 -13.51 17.07 3.20
C GLN A 96 -12.40 17.71 4.07
N GLY A 97 -11.92 16.98 5.08
CA GLY A 97 -10.86 17.39 5.98
C GLY A 97 -11.33 17.82 7.36
N GLU A 98 -12.60 18.18 7.57
CA GLU A 98 -13.12 18.63 8.89
C GLU A 98 -12.84 17.60 9.99
N LEU A 99 -12.95 16.30 9.68
CA LEU A 99 -12.64 15.24 10.62
C LEU A 99 -11.21 15.34 11.15
N PHE A 100 -10.24 15.59 10.28
CA PHE A 100 -8.84 15.72 10.71
C PHE A 100 -8.62 16.92 11.61
N ALA A 101 -9.31 18.03 11.35
CA ALA A 101 -9.26 19.19 12.23
C ALA A 101 -9.83 18.89 13.62
N GLU A 102 -10.91 18.12 13.70
CA GLU A 102 -11.49 17.71 14.99
C GLU A 102 -10.54 16.78 15.76
N LEU A 103 -9.98 15.77 15.08
CA LEU A 103 -9.04 14.82 15.66
C LEU A 103 -7.76 15.50 16.15
N VAL A 104 -7.17 16.41 15.38
CA VAL A 104 -5.97 17.18 15.78
C VAL A 104 -6.26 18.08 16.97
N ARG A 105 -7.45 18.68 17.08
CA ARG A 105 -7.82 19.51 18.24
C ARG A 105 -8.06 18.66 19.48
N GLY A 106 -8.67 17.49 19.30
CA GLY A 106 -8.94 16.55 20.41
C GLY A 106 -7.67 15.91 20.98
N GLU A 107 -6.75 15.53 20.09
CA GLU A 107 -5.53 14.79 20.43
C GLU A 107 -4.31 15.38 19.71
N PRO A 108 -3.83 16.58 20.08
CA PRO A 108 -2.76 17.25 19.34
C PRO A 108 -1.40 16.52 19.39
N GLN A 109 -1.23 15.55 20.28
CA GLN A 109 -0.06 14.68 20.35
C GLN A 109 -0.15 13.45 19.44
N ALA A 110 -1.35 13.09 18.96
CA ALA A 110 -1.55 11.94 18.12
C ALA A 110 -1.08 12.22 16.68
N THR A 111 -0.37 11.26 16.07
CA THR A 111 0.20 11.44 14.73
C THR A 111 -0.74 10.96 13.63
N TYR A 112 -1.62 10.00 13.93
CA TYR A 112 -2.50 9.39 12.94
C TYR A 112 -3.39 10.38 12.15
N PRO A 113 -3.93 11.49 12.71
CA PRO A 113 -4.71 12.42 11.91
C PRO A 113 -3.86 13.14 10.86
N VAL A 114 -2.61 13.45 11.18
CA VAL A 114 -1.65 14.09 10.27
C VAL A 114 -1.20 13.11 9.19
N GLU A 115 -0.95 11.85 9.56
CA GLU A 115 -0.56 10.80 8.61
C GLU A 115 -1.68 10.53 7.60
N LEU A 116 -2.91 10.35 8.06
CA LEU A 116 -4.08 10.15 7.19
C LEU A 116 -4.32 11.35 6.27
N TYR A 117 -4.30 12.58 6.83
CA TYR A 117 -4.44 13.79 6.04
C TYR A 117 -3.32 13.93 4.98
N GLY A 118 -2.11 13.51 5.31
CA GLY A 118 -0.96 13.50 4.38
C GLY A 118 -1.24 12.72 3.08
N SER A 119 -2.00 11.62 3.15
CA SER A 119 -2.39 10.84 1.98
C SER A 119 -3.31 11.64 1.04
N PHE A 120 -4.29 12.35 1.59
CA PHE A 120 -5.17 13.24 0.82
C PHE A 120 -4.43 14.46 0.29
N ALA A 121 -3.60 15.10 1.11
CA ALA A 121 -2.81 16.27 0.73
C ALA A 121 -1.87 15.95 -0.44
N ARG A 122 -1.26 14.77 -0.47
CA ARG A 122 -0.45 14.25 -1.58
C ARG A 122 -1.25 14.22 -2.89
N ALA A 123 -2.51 13.81 -2.83
CA ALA A 123 -3.40 13.74 -3.99
C ALA A 123 -4.03 15.10 -4.38
N GLY A 124 -3.65 16.19 -3.71
CA GLY A 124 -4.20 17.53 -3.94
C GLY A 124 -5.55 17.80 -3.28
N LEU A 125 -6.05 16.87 -2.45
CA LEU A 125 -7.26 17.05 -1.67
C LEU A 125 -6.89 17.71 -0.33
N ARG A 126 -7.11 19.01 -0.22
CA ARG A 126 -6.65 19.83 0.89
C ARG A 126 -7.73 20.75 1.41
N ASP A 127 -7.66 21.05 2.70
CA ASP A 127 -8.41 22.12 3.36
C ASP A 127 -7.44 23.11 4.01
N ALA A 128 -7.58 24.39 3.72
CA ALA A 128 -6.65 25.41 4.17
C ALA A 128 -6.65 25.60 5.70
N ALA A 129 -7.78 25.36 6.37
CA ALA A 129 -7.87 25.45 7.83
C ALA A 129 -7.18 24.25 8.50
N VAL A 130 -7.28 23.06 7.88
CA VAL A 130 -6.55 21.86 8.33
C VAL A 130 -5.03 22.05 8.12
N ASP A 131 -4.61 22.57 6.96
CA ASP A 131 -3.21 22.88 6.68
C ASP A 131 -2.60 23.81 7.74
N GLU A 132 -3.31 24.86 8.12
CA GLU A 132 -2.85 25.82 9.15
C GLU A 132 -2.84 25.19 10.54
N LEU A 133 -3.85 24.38 10.86
CA LEU A 133 -3.90 23.68 12.15
C LEU A 133 -2.75 22.67 12.26
N VAL A 134 -2.50 21.87 11.22
CA VAL A 134 -1.38 20.90 11.19
C VAL A 134 -0.04 21.64 11.31
N ARG A 135 0.15 22.75 10.60
CA ARG A 135 1.37 23.57 10.71
C ARG A 135 1.59 24.08 12.13
N THR A 136 0.53 24.52 12.80
CA THR A 136 0.58 24.97 14.20
C THR A 136 0.94 23.82 15.13
N THR A 137 0.28 22.66 14.96
CA THR A 137 0.45 21.49 15.82
C THR A 137 1.85 20.89 15.67
N THR A 138 2.34 20.73 14.43
CA THR A 138 3.69 20.19 14.18
C THR A 138 4.81 21.12 14.66
N GLY A 139 4.52 22.42 14.84
CA GLY A 139 5.43 23.39 15.44
C GLY A 139 5.52 23.33 16.99
N LEU A 140 4.64 22.57 17.66
CA LEU A 140 4.66 22.46 19.11
C LEU A 140 5.87 21.67 19.60
N ARG A 141 6.40 22.05 20.80
CA ARG A 141 7.53 21.33 21.43
C ARG A 141 7.23 19.85 21.66
N GLY A 142 5.99 19.51 22.02
CA GLY A 142 5.58 18.11 22.22
C GLY A 142 5.64 17.29 20.94
N TRP A 143 5.35 17.90 19.79
CA TRP A 143 5.47 17.22 18.50
C TRP A 143 6.92 16.90 18.13
N GLN A 144 7.87 17.73 18.55
CA GLN A 144 9.32 17.58 18.29
C GLN A 144 9.99 16.50 19.16
N LEU A 145 9.27 15.88 20.09
CA LEU A 145 9.84 14.81 20.91
C LEU A 145 10.07 13.55 20.08
N ALA A 146 11.17 12.85 20.38
CA ALA A 146 11.48 11.57 19.78
C ALA A 146 10.38 10.54 20.09
N ARG A 147 10.09 9.69 19.12
CA ARG A 147 9.13 8.59 19.22
C ARG A 147 9.89 7.27 19.38
N GLU A 148 9.33 6.34 20.15
CA GLU A 148 9.94 5.02 20.36
C GLU A 148 9.84 4.14 19.10
N ASP A 149 8.76 4.26 18.34
CA ASP A 149 8.57 3.53 17.08
C ASP A 149 9.21 4.30 15.91
N HIS A 150 10.33 3.79 15.42
CA HIS A 150 11.10 4.43 14.36
C HIS A 150 10.45 4.26 12.97
N THR A 151 9.79 3.14 12.68
CA THR A 151 8.98 2.97 11.46
C THR A 151 7.83 3.99 11.44
N ARG A 152 7.16 4.19 12.59
CA ARG A 152 6.14 5.24 12.73
C ARG A 152 6.72 6.64 12.56
N THR A 153 7.95 6.88 13.01
CA THR A 153 8.66 8.15 12.78
C THR A 153 8.84 8.42 11.28
N LEU A 154 9.19 7.40 10.49
CA LEU A 154 9.28 7.55 9.02
C LEU A 154 7.92 7.87 8.40
N ALA A 155 6.83 7.27 8.89
CA ALA A 155 5.46 7.59 8.44
C ALA A 155 5.11 9.05 8.68
N VAL A 156 5.40 9.57 9.88
CA VAL A 156 5.16 10.97 10.24
C VAL A 156 5.98 11.92 9.37
N LEU A 157 7.27 11.64 9.17
CA LEU A 157 8.14 12.44 8.29
C LEU A 157 7.62 12.47 6.86
N ASN A 158 7.11 11.35 6.36
CA ASN A 158 6.50 11.28 5.04
C ASN A 158 5.23 12.13 4.95
N ALA A 159 4.37 12.08 5.98
CA ALA A 159 3.18 12.92 6.04
C ALA A 159 3.52 14.42 6.11
N GLU A 160 4.49 14.81 6.95
CA GLU A 160 4.99 16.19 7.04
C GLU A 160 5.48 16.70 5.68
N ALA A 161 6.25 15.88 4.95
CA ALA A 161 6.72 16.22 3.60
C ALA A 161 5.55 16.44 2.63
N ARG A 162 4.54 15.58 2.65
CA ARG A 162 3.34 15.63 1.77
C ARG A 162 2.46 16.84 2.06
N ILE A 163 2.34 17.21 3.32
CA ILE A 163 1.59 18.41 3.74
C ILE A 163 2.39 19.69 3.49
N GLY A 164 3.72 19.61 3.47
CA GLY A 164 4.62 20.74 3.27
C GLY A 164 4.90 21.50 4.56
N VAL A 165 4.93 20.79 5.69
CA VAL A 165 5.38 21.33 6.98
C VAL A 165 6.82 20.89 7.28
N PRO A 166 7.57 21.61 8.15
CA PRO A 166 8.91 21.22 8.54
C PRO A 166 8.94 19.84 9.22
N HIS A 167 9.96 19.05 8.93
CA HIS A 167 10.18 17.78 9.58
C HIS A 167 10.54 17.98 11.04
N HIS A 168 9.97 17.13 11.94
CA HIS A 168 10.27 17.15 13.36
C HIS A 168 11.63 16.52 13.71
N THR A 169 12.17 15.68 12.83
CA THR A 169 13.51 15.07 12.92
C THR A 169 14.03 14.74 11.52
N ASP A 170 15.20 14.16 11.40
CA ASP A 170 15.75 13.78 10.09
C ASP A 170 15.45 12.32 9.73
N PHE A 171 15.28 12.06 8.43
CA PHE A 171 15.01 10.72 7.89
C PHE A 171 16.15 9.73 8.16
N ALA A 172 17.40 10.15 8.06
CA ALA A 172 18.53 9.27 8.21
C ALA A 172 18.67 8.79 9.66
N GLY A 173 18.44 9.68 10.63
CA GLY A 173 18.42 9.34 12.04
C GLY A 173 17.30 8.36 12.39
N ALA A 174 16.09 8.59 11.87
CA ALA A 174 14.97 7.67 12.05
C ALA A 174 15.25 6.29 11.42
N LEU A 175 15.67 6.27 10.17
CA LEU A 175 15.99 5.04 9.43
C LEU A 175 17.08 4.22 10.11
N ALA A 176 18.13 4.85 10.66
CA ALA A 176 19.24 4.16 11.33
C ALA A 176 18.82 3.26 12.51
N HIS A 177 17.61 3.39 12.99
CA HIS A 177 17.05 2.59 14.09
C HIS A 177 16.00 1.57 13.65
N THR A 178 15.67 1.50 12.35
CA THR A 178 14.74 0.51 11.80
C THR A 178 15.47 -0.75 11.35
N TRP A 179 14.69 -1.78 10.98
CA TRP A 179 15.23 -3.00 10.37
C TRP A 179 16.00 -2.70 9.08
N LEU A 180 15.40 -1.92 8.21
CA LEU A 180 16.01 -1.56 6.93
C LEU A 180 17.30 -0.72 7.11
N GLY A 181 17.39 0.09 8.13
CA GLY A 181 18.58 0.88 8.44
C GLY A 181 19.71 0.07 9.05
N ARG A 182 19.41 -1.06 9.71
CA ARG A 182 20.41 -1.90 10.39
C ARG A 182 20.85 -3.11 9.58
N LEU A 183 20.02 -3.58 8.65
CA LEU A 183 20.28 -4.76 7.80
C LEU A 183 20.76 -5.98 8.62
N PRO A 184 19.98 -6.40 9.65
CA PRO A 184 20.39 -7.49 10.52
C PRO A 184 20.38 -8.83 9.79
N GLU A 185 20.79 -9.90 10.47
CA GLU A 185 20.75 -11.25 9.93
C GLU A 185 19.34 -11.63 9.49
N PRO A 186 19.15 -12.02 8.22
CA PRO A 186 17.83 -12.15 7.60
C PRO A 186 16.95 -13.25 8.19
N TRP A 187 17.52 -14.23 8.91
CA TRP A 187 16.78 -15.30 9.58
C TRP A 187 16.12 -14.89 10.90
N PHE A 188 16.35 -13.65 11.37
CA PHE A 188 15.62 -13.06 12.50
C PHE A 188 14.31 -12.39 12.07
N LEU A 189 14.00 -12.36 10.78
CA LEU A 189 12.80 -11.70 10.28
C LEU A 189 11.55 -12.53 10.66
N GLU A 190 10.85 -12.06 11.70
CA GLU A 190 9.55 -12.59 12.12
C GLU A 190 8.41 -11.79 11.45
N CYS A 191 7.19 -12.31 11.51
CA CYS A 191 6.01 -11.71 10.88
C CYS A 191 5.86 -10.22 11.21
N ARG A 192 5.93 -9.83 12.50
CA ARG A 192 5.80 -8.43 12.93
C ARG A 192 6.92 -7.54 12.38
N THR A 193 8.16 -8.04 12.40
CA THR A 193 9.31 -7.31 11.87
C THR A 193 9.29 -7.23 10.35
N ALA A 194 8.71 -8.22 9.67
CA ALA A 194 8.51 -8.18 8.23
C ALA A 194 7.55 -7.06 7.81
N TYR A 195 6.42 -6.87 8.52
CA TYR A 195 5.56 -5.70 8.33
C TYR A 195 6.30 -4.38 8.62
N GLY A 196 7.13 -4.33 9.65
CA GLY A 196 7.98 -3.16 9.90
C GLY A 196 8.92 -2.87 8.73
N LEU A 197 9.58 -3.90 8.19
CA LEU A 197 10.48 -3.80 7.04
C LEU A 197 9.73 -3.28 5.78
N THR A 198 8.55 -3.82 5.46
CA THR A 198 7.80 -3.38 4.29
C THR A 198 7.40 -1.91 4.41
N HIS A 199 6.96 -1.50 5.59
CA HIS A 199 6.61 -0.11 5.89
C HIS A 199 7.83 0.82 5.89
N ASP A 200 9.00 0.37 6.38
CA ASP A 200 10.25 1.15 6.25
C ASP A 200 10.52 1.48 4.77
N VAL A 201 10.38 0.47 3.87
CA VAL A 201 10.56 0.67 2.43
C VAL A 201 9.49 1.62 1.87
N PHE A 202 8.22 1.42 2.22
CA PHE A 202 7.13 2.27 1.71
C PHE A 202 7.32 3.73 2.13
N HIS A 203 7.61 4.00 3.39
CA HIS A 203 7.81 5.37 3.86
C HIS A 203 9.07 6.00 3.29
N LEU A 204 10.17 5.24 3.18
CA LEU A 204 11.41 5.73 2.61
C LEU A 204 11.26 6.06 1.13
N THR A 205 10.59 5.20 0.36
CA THR A 205 10.41 5.37 -1.09
C THR A 205 9.19 6.21 -1.47
N ASP A 206 8.50 6.80 -0.49
CA ASP A 206 7.19 7.43 -0.71
C ASP A 206 6.24 6.50 -1.48
N TRP A 207 6.09 5.28 -0.95
CA TRP A 207 5.23 4.24 -1.52
C TRP A 207 5.58 3.89 -2.99
N GLY A 208 6.85 3.71 -3.26
CA GLY A 208 7.37 3.35 -4.58
C GLY A 208 7.55 4.52 -5.55
N ARG A 209 7.14 5.75 -5.21
CA ARG A 209 7.30 6.94 -6.07
C ARG A 209 8.75 7.43 -6.16
N ALA A 210 9.56 7.10 -5.17
CA ALA A 210 10.94 7.55 -5.07
C ALA A 210 11.92 6.39 -4.75
N PRO A 211 12.02 5.37 -5.61
CA PRO A 211 12.85 4.19 -5.37
C PRO A 211 14.35 4.52 -5.21
N CYS A 212 14.80 5.63 -5.77
CA CYS A 212 16.18 6.13 -5.63
C CYS A 212 16.58 6.52 -4.20
N ARG A 213 15.64 6.61 -3.26
CA ARG A 213 15.93 6.87 -1.84
C ARG A 213 16.46 5.64 -1.10
N LEU A 214 16.31 4.44 -1.66
CA LEU A 214 16.94 3.24 -1.12
C LEU A 214 18.46 3.32 -1.30
N SER A 215 19.20 3.09 -0.21
CA SER A 215 20.66 2.98 -0.32
C SER A 215 21.06 1.73 -1.12
N PRO A 216 22.22 1.74 -1.82
CA PRO A 216 22.69 0.56 -2.52
C PRO A 216 22.78 -0.69 -1.62
N ALA A 217 23.21 -0.54 -0.36
CA ALA A 217 23.29 -1.64 0.60
C ALA A 217 21.91 -2.19 0.97
N ALA A 218 20.91 -1.34 1.20
CA ALA A 218 19.55 -1.75 1.47
C ALA A 218 18.92 -2.45 0.26
N ALA A 219 19.12 -1.90 -0.94
CA ALA A 219 18.63 -2.51 -2.17
C ALA A 219 19.25 -3.88 -2.44
N GLU A 220 20.56 -4.05 -2.19
CA GLU A 220 21.27 -5.32 -2.31
C GLU A 220 20.77 -6.36 -1.30
N TYR A 221 20.63 -5.96 -0.02
CA TYR A 221 20.08 -6.78 1.04
C TYR A 221 18.67 -7.28 0.70
N LEU A 222 17.79 -6.39 0.24
CA LEU A 222 16.44 -6.75 -0.16
C LEU A 222 16.44 -7.70 -1.37
N ARG A 223 17.23 -7.43 -2.43
CA ARG A 223 17.30 -8.32 -3.59
C ARG A 223 17.72 -9.73 -3.22
N LEU A 224 18.65 -9.86 -2.27
CA LEU A 224 19.18 -11.16 -1.85
C LEU A 224 18.16 -11.97 -1.04
N TRP A 225 17.42 -11.32 -0.14
CA TRP A 225 16.62 -12.03 0.85
C TRP A 225 15.11 -12.06 0.58
N LEU A 226 14.58 -11.11 -0.18
CA LEU A 226 13.15 -11.07 -0.53
C LEU A 226 12.64 -12.40 -1.11
N PRO A 227 13.34 -13.10 -2.03
CA PRO A 227 12.83 -14.36 -2.57
C PRO A 227 12.63 -15.45 -1.51
N ALA A 228 13.53 -15.52 -0.52
CA ALA A 228 13.43 -16.51 0.56
C ALA A 228 12.26 -16.16 1.52
N TRP A 229 12.15 -14.91 1.92
CA TRP A 229 11.05 -14.44 2.78
C TRP A 229 9.69 -14.60 2.09
N LEU A 230 9.58 -14.16 0.84
CA LEU A 230 8.36 -14.31 0.05
C LEU A 230 7.96 -15.78 -0.07
N GLY A 231 8.91 -16.68 -0.35
CA GLY A 231 8.66 -18.12 -0.39
C GLY A 231 8.07 -18.65 0.92
N SER A 232 8.64 -18.26 2.07
CA SER A 232 8.16 -18.69 3.39
C SER A 232 6.73 -18.23 3.66
N TRP A 233 6.42 -16.94 3.43
CA TRP A 233 5.06 -16.41 3.69
C TRP A 233 4.02 -16.92 2.70
N LEU A 234 4.41 -17.21 1.46
CA LEU A 234 3.54 -17.90 0.50
C LEU A 234 3.24 -19.35 0.94
N GLU A 235 4.19 -20.07 1.53
CA GLU A 235 3.96 -21.41 2.09
C GLU A 235 3.05 -21.39 3.31
N GLU A 236 3.22 -20.39 4.18
CA GLU A 236 2.36 -20.16 5.35
C GLU A 236 0.99 -19.59 4.99
N ARG A 237 0.74 -19.28 3.71
CA ARG A 237 -0.50 -18.66 3.21
C ARG A 237 -0.85 -17.34 3.92
N LEU A 238 0.16 -16.55 4.25
CA LEU A 238 -0.01 -15.20 4.75
C LEU A 238 0.03 -14.25 3.55
N TRP A 239 -1.12 -14.17 2.88
CA TRP A 239 -1.23 -13.51 1.57
C TRP A 239 -1.04 -12.01 1.64
N ASP A 240 -1.46 -11.41 2.72
CA ASP A 240 -1.28 -9.99 3.02
C ASP A 240 0.21 -9.62 3.00
N LEU A 241 1.01 -10.26 3.83
CA LEU A 241 2.45 -10.02 3.91
C LEU A 241 3.17 -10.39 2.61
N ALA A 242 2.73 -11.46 1.92
CA ALA A 242 3.27 -11.82 0.61
C ALA A 242 3.00 -10.70 -0.42
N GLY A 243 1.83 -10.10 -0.39
CA GLY A 243 1.46 -8.94 -1.22
C GLY A 243 2.33 -7.72 -0.92
N GLU A 244 2.56 -7.40 0.36
CA GLU A 244 3.46 -6.31 0.76
C GLU A 244 4.91 -6.55 0.31
N LEU A 245 5.43 -7.79 0.42
CA LEU A 245 6.77 -8.13 -0.07
C LEU A 245 6.89 -8.02 -1.59
N LEU A 246 5.82 -8.35 -2.33
CA LEU A 246 5.78 -8.12 -3.78
C LEU A 246 5.77 -6.62 -4.13
N ALA A 247 5.09 -5.80 -3.33
CA ALA A 247 5.17 -4.35 -3.46
C ALA A 247 6.58 -3.82 -3.16
N VAL A 248 7.26 -4.34 -2.13
CA VAL A 248 8.67 -4.03 -1.85
C VAL A 248 9.56 -4.41 -3.03
N ALA A 249 9.38 -5.60 -3.61
CA ALA A 249 10.13 -6.02 -4.80
C ALA A 249 9.95 -5.03 -5.97
N ALA A 250 8.73 -4.53 -6.18
CA ALA A 250 8.45 -3.55 -7.21
C ALA A 250 9.05 -2.15 -6.93
N CYS A 251 9.36 -1.84 -5.67
CA CYS A 251 10.10 -0.63 -5.29
C CYS A 251 11.61 -0.72 -5.57
N LEU A 252 12.15 -1.90 -5.89
CA LEU A 252 13.58 -2.07 -6.12
C LEU A 252 13.95 -1.77 -7.57
N PRO A 253 14.91 -0.86 -7.82
CA PRO A 253 15.35 -0.57 -9.18
C PRO A 253 15.89 -1.83 -9.87
N GLY A 254 15.32 -2.18 -11.03
CA GLY A 254 15.76 -3.32 -11.84
C GLY A 254 15.53 -4.71 -11.21
N ALA A 255 14.66 -4.83 -10.23
CA ALA A 255 14.30 -6.13 -9.66
C ALA A 255 13.47 -6.96 -10.65
N ALA A 256 13.78 -8.25 -10.73
CA ALA A 256 12.92 -9.18 -11.46
C ALA A 256 11.62 -9.44 -10.69
N LEU A 257 10.48 -9.36 -11.38
CA LEU A 257 9.19 -9.69 -10.79
C LEU A 257 8.97 -11.21 -10.82
N ASP A 258 8.58 -11.78 -9.69
CA ASP A 258 8.29 -13.21 -9.56
C ASP A 258 6.88 -13.55 -10.07
N ALA A 259 6.78 -13.94 -11.34
CA ALA A 259 5.50 -14.30 -11.95
C ALA A 259 4.81 -15.48 -11.25
N ALA A 260 5.56 -16.44 -10.69
CA ALA A 260 4.97 -17.57 -9.98
C ALA A 260 4.33 -17.14 -8.64
N ALA A 261 4.96 -16.20 -7.92
CA ALA A 261 4.38 -15.62 -6.72
C ALA A 261 3.08 -14.87 -7.03
N TRP A 262 3.04 -14.07 -8.09
CA TRP A 262 1.82 -13.39 -8.55
C TRP A 262 0.69 -14.37 -8.91
N GLN A 263 1.01 -15.47 -9.59
CA GLN A 263 0.04 -16.52 -9.89
C GLN A 263 -0.50 -17.20 -8.62
N ARG A 264 0.33 -17.38 -7.58
CA ARG A 264 -0.11 -17.92 -6.28
C ARG A 264 -1.08 -16.98 -5.57
N LEU A 265 -0.82 -15.67 -5.54
CA LEU A 265 -1.76 -14.69 -5.00
C LEU A 265 -3.06 -14.67 -5.82
N ALA A 266 -2.96 -14.70 -7.13
CA ALA A 266 -4.13 -14.78 -8.02
C ALA A 266 -5.03 -15.99 -7.70
N ALA A 267 -4.41 -17.15 -7.45
CA ALA A 267 -5.12 -18.39 -7.12
C ALA A 267 -5.71 -18.41 -5.70
N ALA A 268 -5.19 -17.59 -4.78
CA ALA A 268 -5.66 -17.50 -3.39
C ALA A 268 -6.92 -16.64 -3.23
N ARG A 269 -7.30 -15.87 -4.26
CA ARG A 269 -8.47 -14.99 -4.23
C ARG A 269 -9.77 -15.76 -4.15
N THR A 270 -10.76 -15.12 -3.56
CA THR A 270 -12.15 -15.58 -3.58
C THR A 270 -12.76 -15.52 -4.98
N ALA A 271 -13.87 -16.19 -5.20
CA ALA A 271 -14.57 -16.19 -6.49
C ALA A 271 -15.07 -14.78 -6.91
N ASP A 272 -15.25 -13.87 -5.96
CA ASP A 272 -15.67 -12.48 -6.17
C ASP A 272 -14.50 -11.48 -6.20
N GLY A 273 -13.25 -11.97 -6.18
CA GLY A 273 -12.05 -11.19 -6.45
C GLY A 273 -11.33 -10.65 -5.21
N ALA A 274 -11.79 -10.91 -3.99
CA ALA A 274 -11.08 -10.54 -2.77
C ALA A 274 -9.84 -11.41 -2.54
N LEU A 275 -8.83 -10.85 -1.89
CA LEU A 275 -7.72 -11.62 -1.34
C LEU A 275 -7.93 -11.71 0.18
N PRO A 276 -8.07 -12.92 0.79
CA PRO A 276 -8.08 -13.05 2.24
C PRO A 276 -6.71 -12.67 2.82
N GLU A 277 -6.67 -12.22 4.06
CA GLU A 277 -5.40 -11.91 4.75
C GLU A 277 -4.50 -13.16 4.84
N ARG A 278 -5.12 -14.31 5.13
CA ARG A 278 -4.42 -15.60 5.29
C ARG A 278 -5.30 -16.79 4.92
N ASP A 279 -4.70 -17.94 4.71
CA ASP A 279 -5.32 -19.24 4.46
C ASP A 279 -6.28 -19.24 3.27
N GLY A 280 -7.55 -19.51 3.50
CA GLY A 280 -8.61 -19.56 2.49
C GLY A 280 -9.68 -18.50 2.73
N PRO A 281 -10.69 -18.47 1.85
CA PRO A 281 -11.82 -17.54 2.01
C PRO A 281 -12.55 -17.77 3.33
N PRO A 282 -13.19 -16.73 3.90
CA PRO A 282 -14.03 -16.87 5.07
C PRO A 282 -15.08 -17.98 4.87
N PRO A 283 -15.44 -18.74 5.91
CA PRO A 283 -16.41 -19.82 5.80
C PRO A 283 -17.77 -19.34 5.25
N PRO A 284 -18.51 -20.18 4.53
CA PRO A 284 -19.87 -19.84 4.10
C PRO A 284 -20.78 -19.48 5.29
N GLY A 285 -21.48 -18.34 5.19
CA GLY A 285 -22.35 -17.84 6.25
C GLY A 285 -21.67 -16.91 7.27
N THR A 286 -20.38 -16.60 7.09
CA THR A 286 -19.70 -15.54 7.86
C THR A 286 -20.40 -14.19 7.63
N ASP A 287 -20.48 -13.38 8.69
CA ASP A 287 -21.07 -12.03 8.62
C ASP A 287 -20.36 -11.17 7.56
N PRO A 288 -21.10 -10.40 6.74
CA PRO A 288 -20.49 -9.56 5.70
C PRO A 288 -19.42 -8.57 6.19
N ALA A 289 -19.56 -8.04 7.40
CA ALA A 289 -18.57 -7.13 7.97
C ALA A 289 -17.31 -7.88 8.40
N GLU A 290 -17.45 -9.11 8.90
CA GLU A 290 -16.31 -9.99 9.20
C GLU A 290 -15.59 -10.41 7.92
N CYS A 291 -16.35 -10.77 6.86
CA CYS A 291 -15.79 -11.07 5.54
C CYS A 291 -15.01 -9.86 4.97
N PHE A 292 -15.58 -8.67 5.09
CA PHE A 292 -14.90 -7.44 4.70
C PHE A 292 -13.61 -7.25 5.48
N THR A 293 -13.64 -7.35 6.80
CA THR A 293 -12.47 -7.17 7.66
C THR A 293 -11.35 -8.17 7.33
N ALA A 294 -11.70 -9.41 7.00
CA ALA A 294 -10.73 -10.46 6.67
C ALA A 294 -10.07 -10.28 5.28
N CYS A 295 -10.60 -9.40 4.41
CA CYS A 295 -10.17 -9.34 3.02
C CYS A 295 -9.80 -7.93 2.53
N TYR A 296 -10.31 -6.85 3.14
CA TYR A 296 -10.19 -5.50 2.54
C TYR A 296 -8.74 -5.03 2.44
N HIS A 297 -7.95 -5.23 3.48
CA HIS A 297 -6.55 -4.79 3.53
C HIS A 297 -5.72 -5.49 2.46
N SER A 298 -5.71 -6.82 2.48
CA SER A 298 -4.95 -7.62 1.51
C SER A 298 -5.42 -7.44 0.06
N THR A 299 -6.72 -7.15 -0.16
CA THR A 299 -7.23 -6.81 -1.49
C THR A 299 -6.71 -5.44 -1.96
N LEU A 300 -6.67 -4.45 -1.08
CA LEU A 300 -6.05 -3.14 -1.37
C LEU A 300 -4.54 -3.28 -1.62
N VAL A 301 -3.83 -4.05 -0.78
CA VAL A 301 -2.41 -4.34 -0.94
C VAL A 301 -2.13 -5.02 -2.28
N LEU A 302 -2.96 -6.00 -2.68
CA LEU A 302 -2.82 -6.67 -3.98
C LEU A 302 -2.95 -5.69 -5.16
N ALA A 303 -3.94 -4.79 -5.12
CA ALA A 303 -4.14 -3.77 -6.15
C ALA A 303 -2.99 -2.75 -6.19
N PHE A 304 -2.50 -2.34 -5.04
CA PHE A 304 -1.33 -1.48 -4.89
C PHE A 304 -0.06 -2.12 -5.44
N ALA A 305 0.27 -3.33 -4.96
CA ALA A 305 1.45 -4.07 -5.39
C ALA A 305 1.41 -4.37 -6.89
N GLY A 306 0.23 -4.75 -7.42
CA GLY A 306 0.00 -4.96 -8.84
C GLY A 306 0.24 -3.70 -9.67
N THR A 307 -0.17 -2.54 -9.16
CA THR A 307 0.09 -1.25 -9.83
C THR A 307 1.59 -0.94 -9.88
N LEU A 308 2.31 -1.09 -8.78
CA LEU A 308 3.77 -0.87 -8.76
C LEU A 308 4.50 -1.83 -9.68
N ALA A 309 4.17 -3.13 -9.63
CA ALA A 309 4.76 -4.14 -10.49
C ALA A 309 4.47 -3.85 -11.98
N ARG A 310 3.25 -3.43 -12.30
CA ARG A 310 2.86 -3.06 -13.67
C ARG A 310 3.64 -1.85 -14.19
N THR A 311 3.89 -0.86 -13.35
CA THR A 311 4.74 0.28 -13.68
C THR A 311 6.19 -0.15 -13.93
N ALA A 312 6.74 -1.01 -13.08
CA ALA A 312 8.11 -1.53 -13.23
C ALA A 312 8.29 -2.36 -14.52
N THR A 313 7.23 -3.05 -15.04
CA THR A 313 7.33 -3.73 -16.34
C THR A 313 7.50 -2.75 -17.51
N LEU A 314 6.89 -1.58 -17.46
CA LEU A 314 7.02 -0.54 -18.49
C LEU A 314 8.42 0.06 -18.52
N ASP A 315 9.00 0.32 -17.34
CA ASP A 315 10.36 0.86 -17.22
C ASP A 315 11.42 -0.10 -17.80
N SER A 316 11.18 -1.41 -17.69
CA SER A 316 12.06 -2.44 -18.24
C SER A 316 11.94 -2.62 -19.77
N GLU A 317 10.83 -2.22 -20.36
CA GLU A 317 10.57 -2.29 -21.81
C GLU A 317 10.99 -1.01 -22.56
N ALA A 318 11.24 0.09 -21.84
CA ALA A 318 11.71 1.34 -22.45
C ALA A 318 13.14 1.15 -22.99
N PRO A 319 13.40 1.44 -24.29
CA PRO A 319 14.76 1.37 -24.82
C PRO A 319 15.62 2.42 -24.14
N GLY A 320 16.73 1.98 -23.50
CA GLY A 320 17.75 2.83 -22.88
C GLY A 320 18.48 3.75 -23.88
#